data_841d745e1fe46ff1f317002fe64672ea
#
_entry.id   841d745e1fe46ff1f317002fe64672ea
#
_cell.length_a   1.000
_cell.length_b   1.000
_cell.length_c   1.000
_cell.angle_alpha   90.00
_cell.angle_beta   90.00
_cell.angle_gamma   90.00
#
_symmetry.space_group_name_H-M   'P 1'
#
loop_
_entity.id
_entity.type
_entity.pdbx_description
1 polymer ?
#
loop_
_entity_poly.entity_id
_entity_poly.type
_entity_poly.pdbx_seq_one_letter_code
_entity_poly.pdbx_strand_id
1 'polypeptide(L)'
;MSDEKITKQPRMIEKKEEIPTRPLWQRLLAIGLIIIIFVIGISIAKYLIKNKPQTKKRVPQKTITIVKVTSLKRSDSFITVSGVGTVIAAKTINLQAQVSGTTTYVNSKLIPGGIIKKGEIIIKIDDSDYKIQKILKESVLNKAMADFEIEEGQQAIAAKEWKLIQEFSNNKGKQSITASDLVLRKPHLKKIKASVASAKAELEQAKLNIQRTTVKAPFNAIVSEKNIAAGSQISAQTNIAKLVGIDEYWVEILIPASKLPYLNISSNNNLNELPKVKISYIGNNNTTLYEGKILKLLSHVDAKGLMANVLISVKDPLGLKNNHSPLLLGSSVKAEITGKQLNGYFKIPRAAVLDNGKIMLAGKDNSLEIRDIVIEWKSKDWIYIKDGIEANEKLIISRIPAPVNGMPIKIVKY
;
A
#
# COMPACT_ATOMS: atom_id res chain seq x y z
N MET A 1 30.90 -0.41 -66.53
CA MET A 1 31.62 0.69 -67.26
C MET A 1 32.81 0.97 -66.44
N SER A 2 33.85 0.35 -66.88
CA SER A 2 35.08 0.88 -67.52
C SER A 2 36.01 1.49 -66.50
N ASP A 3 37.26 1.26 -66.44
CA ASP A 3 38.21 0.59 -67.27
C ASP A 3 39.49 0.25 -66.48
N GLU A 4 40.02 -0.83 -66.85
CA GLU A 4 41.33 -1.39 -66.68
C GLU A 4 42.45 -0.45 -67.13
N LYS A 5 43.55 -0.34 -66.38
CA LYS A 5 44.85 0.02 -66.98
C LYS A 5 45.95 -0.81 -66.37
N ILE A 6 46.34 -1.80 -67.12
CA ILE A 6 47.54 -2.58 -67.06
C ILE A 6 48.77 -1.69 -67.35
N THR A 7 49.74 -1.66 -66.45
CA THR A 7 51.06 -1.07 -66.80
C THR A 7 52.13 -2.14 -66.67
N LYS A 8 52.74 -2.44 -67.81
CA LYS A 8 53.86 -3.41 -68.01
C LYS A 8 55.12 -2.95 -67.30
N GLN A 9 55.77 -3.84 -66.57
CA GLN A 9 57.16 -3.72 -66.10
C GLN A 9 58.13 -4.06 -67.25
N PRO A 10 59.28 -3.37 -67.36
CA PRO A 10 60.35 -3.76 -68.26
C PRO A 10 61.30 -4.77 -67.60
N ARG A 11 61.68 -5.78 -68.38
CA ARG A 11 62.71 -6.76 -68.03
C ARG A 11 64.07 -6.11 -67.86
N MET A 12 64.68 -6.25 -66.69
CA MET A 12 66.13 -5.96 -66.52
C MET A 12 66.92 -7.22 -66.76
N ILE A 13 68.01 -7.04 -67.50
CA ILE A 13 68.97 -8.03 -67.98
C ILE A 13 69.89 -8.39 -66.83
N GLU A 14 70.00 -9.68 -66.56
CA GLU A 14 70.84 -10.30 -65.54
C GLU A 14 72.32 -10.24 -65.98
N LYS A 15 73.18 -9.46 -65.31
CA LYS A 15 74.61 -9.42 -65.50
C LYS A 15 75.19 -10.44 -64.56
N LYS A 16 75.78 -11.49 -65.13
CA LYS A 16 76.47 -12.57 -64.44
C LYS A 16 77.82 -12.01 -63.93
N GLU A 17 77.94 -11.79 -62.62
CA GLU A 17 79.22 -11.45 -61.99
C GLU A 17 79.96 -12.77 -61.64
N GLU A 18 81.13 -12.88 -62.15
CA GLU A 18 82.12 -13.97 -61.85
C GLU A 18 82.56 -13.83 -60.40
N ILE A 19 82.39 -14.87 -59.58
CA ILE A 19 82.81 -14.90 -58.18
C ILE A 19 84.31 -15.31 -58.19
N PRO A 20 85.23 -14.50 -57.65
CA PRO A 20 86.60 -14.85 -57.55
C PRO A 20 86.80 -16.02 -56.56
N THR A 21 87.38 -17.09 -57.04
CA THR A 21 87.77 -18.27 -56.24
C THR A 21 88.82 -17.92 -55.20
N ARG A 22 88.38 -17.82 -53.94
CA ARG A 22 89.31 -17.62 -52.79
C ARG A 22 90.16 -18.83 -52.62
N PRO A 23 91.55 -18.68 -52.35
CA PRO A 23 92.47 -19.78 -52.18
C PRO A 23 92.07 -20.62 -50.94
N LEU A 24 92.36 -21.94 -51.02
CA LEU A 24 91.94 -22.95 -50.07
C LEU A 24 92.31 -22.65 -48.61
N TRP A 25 93.41 -21.97 -48.38
CA TRP A 25 93.85 -21.62 -47.00
C TRP A 25 92.96 -20.56 -46.31
N GLN A 26 92.38 -19.65 -47.04
CA GLN A 26 91.37 -18.70 -46.49
C GLN A 26 90.06 -19.36 -46.10
N ARG A 27 89.69 -20.45 -46.76
CA ARG A 27 88.51 -21.22 -46.35
C ARG A 27 88.72 -22.01 -45.07
N LEU A 28 89.97 -22.51 -44.87
CA LEU A 28 90.32 -23.20 -43.63
C LEU A 28 90.39 -22.21 -42.44
N LEU A 29 90.91 -20.98 -42.65
CA LEU A 29 90.86 -19.93 -41.61
C LEU A 29 89.44 -19.49 -41.25
N ALA A 30 88.53 -19.39 -42.21
CA ALA A 30 87.17 -19.05 -41.95
C ALA A 30 86.43 -20.14 -41.15
N ILE A 31 86.71 -21.42 -41.46
CA ILE A 31 86.14 -22.57 -40.72
C ILE A 31 86.70 -22.61 -39.29
N GLY A 32 88.03 -22.32 -39.13
CA GLY A 32 88.66 -22.24 -37.81
C GLY A 32 88.02 -21.12 -36.95
N LEU A 33 87.77 -19.95 -37.55
CA LEU A 33 87.08 -18.82 -36.84
C LEU A 33 85.71 -19.17 -36.42
N ILE A 34 84.91 -19.87 -37.26
CA ILE A 34 83.54 -20.30 -36.93
C ILE A 34 83.57 -21.30 -35.76
N ILE A 35 84.49 -22.25 -35.75
CA ILE A 35 84.63 -23.23 -34.67
C ILE A 35 85.02 -22.52 -33.36
N ILE A 36 85.91 -21.54 -33.40
CA ILE A 36 86.29 -20.76 -32.22
C ILE A 36 85.15 -19.99 -31.66
N ILE A 37 84.31 -19.33 -32.51
CA ILE A 37 83.09 -18.61 -32.09
C ILE A 37 82.09 -19.58 -31.46
N PHE A 38 81.98 -20.78 -32.05
CA PHE A 38 81.04 -21.79 -31.52
C PHE A 38 81.53 -22.34 -30.16
N VAL A 39 82.78 -22.57 -29.98
CA VAL A 39 83.39 -23.01 -28.68
C VAL A 39 83.28 -21.92 -27.63
N ILE A 40 83.47 -20.64 -28.00
CA ILE A 40 83.28 -19.51 -27.10
C ILE A 40 81.80 -19.40 -26.74
N GLY A 41 80.88 -19.52 -27.72
CA GLY A 41 79.45 -19.51 -27.48
C GLY A 41 78.97 -20.61 -26.52
N ILE A 42 79.49 -21.85 -26.70
CA ILE A 42 79.20 -22.98 -25.80
C ILE A 42 79.76 -22.73 -24.41
N SER A 43 80.97 -22.16 -24.31
CA SER A 43 81.59 -21.85 -23.02
C SER A 43 80.76 -20.78 -22.25
N ILE A 44 80.39 -19.72 -22.96
CA ILE A 44 79.56 -18.66 -22.38
C ILE A 44 78.19 -19.23 -21.96
N ALA A 45 77.57 -20.08 -22.80
CA ALA A 45 76.25 -20.71 -22.47
C ALA A 45 76.41 -21.62 -21.24
N LYS A 46 77.46 -22.44 -21.15
CA LYS A 46 77.75 -23.25 -19.95
C LYS A 46 78.01 -22.42 -18.73
N TYR A 47 78.72 -21.29 -18.85
CA TYR A 47 78.90 -20.36 -17.72
C TYR A 47 77.63 -19.72 -17.23
N LEU A 48 76.79 -19.26 -18.13
CA LEU A 48 75.49 -18.69 -17.80
C LEU A 48 74.49 -19.73 -17.20
N ILE A 49 74.58 -20.98 -17.68
CA ILE A 49 73.71 -22.06 -17.12
C ILE A 49 74.19 -22.45 -15.72
N LYS A 50 75.51 -22.52 -15.52
CA LYS A 50 76.12 -22.87 -14.22
C LYS A 50 75.94 -21.78 -13.17
N ASN A 51 75.82 -20.50 -13.59
CA ASN A 51 75.63 -19.35 -12.72
C ASN A 51 74.20 -18.82 -12.72
N LYS A 52 73.17 -19.65 -13.08
CA LYS A 52 71.81 -19.24 -12.94
C LYS A 52 71.51 -18.87 -11.49
N PRO A 53 71.11 -17.61 -11.20
CA PRO A 53 70.73 -17.24 -9.84
C PRO A 53 69.54 -18.13 -9.43
N GLN A 54 69.76 -18.92 -8.40
CA GLN A 54 68.65 -19.66 -7.79
C GLN A 54 67.69 -18.64 -7.18
N THR A 55 66.54 -18.49 -7.80
CA THR A 55 65.39 -17.74 -7.19
C THR A 55 65.06 -18.43 -5.88
N LYS A 56 65.43 -17.83 -4.75
CA LYS A 56 64.98 -18.27 -3.44
C LYS A 56 63.47 -18.27 -3.52
N LYS A 57 62.86 -19.47 -3.46
CA LYS A 57 61.39 -19.59 -3.27
C LYS A 57 61.05 -18.78 -2.04
N ARG A 58 60.51 -17.57 -2.23
CA ARG A 58 59.88 -16.83 -1.12
C ARG A 58 58.82 -17.74 -0.56
N VAL A 59 59.02 -18.27 0.61
CA VAL A 59 57.97 -18.89 1.39
C VAL A 59 56.87 -17.83 1.50
N PRO A 60 55.63 -18.11 1.05
CA PRO A 60 54.56 -17.13 1.16
C PRO A 60 54.44 -16.78 2.64
N GLN A 61 54.79 -15.55 3.01
CA GLN A 61 54.48 -15.05 4.36
C GLN A 61 52.98 -15.15 4.53
N LYS A 62 52.55 -15.98 5.46
CA LYS A 62 51.12 -16.05 5.86
C LYS A 62 50.73 -14.65 6.34
N THR A 63 50.18 -13.86 5.45
CA THR A 63 49.63 -12.54 5.80
C THR A 63 48.51 -12.76 6.79
N ILE A 64 48.73 -12.41 8.04
CA ILE A 64 47.70 -12.52 9.09
C ILE A 64 46.71 -11.38 8.86
N THR A 65 45.48 -11.74 8.49
CA THR A 65 44.41 -10.77 8.23
C THR A 65 43.79 -10.29 9.54
N ILE A 66 43.80 -8.98 9.75
CA ILE A 66 43.18 -8.35 10.91
C ILE A 66 41.67 -8.30 10.71
N VAL A 67 40.91 -8.83 11.67
CA VAL A 67 39.44 -8.92 11.61
C VAL A 67 38.79 -8.31 12.83
N LYS A 68 37.66 -7.66 12.61
CA LYS A 68 36.74 -7.22 13.67
C LYS A 68 35.70 -8.30 13.91
N VAL A 69 35.43 -8.61 15.19
CA VAL A 69 34.49 -9.62 15.56
C VAL A 69 33.43 -9.07 16.52
N THR A 70 32.24 -9.65 16.48
CA THR A 70 31.18 -9.45 17.45
C THR A 70 30.73 -10.79 18.01
N SER A 71 30.41 -10.86 19.30
CA SER A 71 29.89 -12.08 19.91
C SER A 71 28.42 -12.26 19.60
N LEU A 72 28.05 -13.48 19.27
CA LEU A 72 26.67 -13.83 18.93
C LEU A 72 25.88 -14.15 20.20
N LYS A 73 24.74 -13.49 20.34
CA LYS A 73 23.77 -13.77 21.42
C LYS A 73 22.42 -14.03 20.81
N ARG A 74 21.70 -14.99 21.37
CA ARG A 74 20.29 -15.18 21.02
C ARG A 74 19.48 -14.02 21.55
N SER A 75 18.57 -13.53 20.76
CA SER A 75 17.64 -12.46 21.14
C SER A 75 16.28 -12.70 20.53
N ASP A 76 15.27 -12.22 21.24
CA ASP A 76 13.93 -12.17 20.71
C ASP A 76 13.75 -10.87 19.93
N SER A 77 13.10 -10.93 18.81
CA SER A 77 12.85 -9.77 17.95
C SER A 77 11.55 -9.94 17.19
N PHE A 78 10.93 -8.83 16.83
CA PHE A 78 9.77 -8.86 15.94
C PHE A 78 10.23 -8.69 14.49
N ILE A 79 9.62 -9.48 13.60
CA ILE A 79 9.74 -9.27 12.16
C ILE A 79 9.09 -7.94 11.82
N THR A 80 9.76 -7.12 11.03
CA THR A 80 9.17 -5.90 10.46
C THR A 80 8.99 -6.09 8.98
N VAL A 81 7.75 -6.05 8.52
CA VAL A 81 7.41 -6.07 7.10
C VAL A 81 7.12 -4.64 6.65
N SER A 82 7.87 -4.18 5.67
CA SER A 82 7.64 -2.85 5.08
C SER A 82 6.93 -2.97 3.73
N GLY A 83 6.00 -2.06 3.50
CA GLY A 83 5.33 -1.84 2.22
C GLY A 83 5.29 -0.36 1.88
N VAL A 84 5.04 -0.07 0.63
CA VAL A 84 4.83 1.29 0.11
C VAL A 84 3.40 1.38 -0.39
N GLY A 85 2.79 2.53 -0.22
CA GLY A 85 1.41 2.73 -0.64
C GLY A 85 0.99 4.18 -0.69
N THR A 86 -0.31 4.37 -0.89
CA THR A 86 -0.92 5.69 -1.08
C THR A 86 -1.99 5.94 -0.04
N VAL A 87 -2.07 7.17 0.42
CA VAL A 87 -3.13 7.64 1.34
C VAL A 87 -4.40 7.91 0.55
N ILE A 88 -5.49 7.28 0.96
CA ILE A 88 -6.82 7.44 0.34
C ILE A 88 -7.84 7.85 1.39
N ALA A 89 -8.92 8.46 0.95
CA ALA A 89 -10.01 8.84 1.84
C ALA A 89 -10.83 7.63 2.28
N ALA A 90 -11.10 7.51 3.58
CA ALA A 90 -12.02 6.48 4.10
C ALA A 90 -13.48 6.75 3.70
N LYS A 91 -13.85 8.03 3.55
CA LYS A 91 -15.21 8.46 3.16
C LYS A 91 -15.11 9.61 2.18
N THR A 92 -15.75 9.48 1.03
CA THR A 92 -15.88 10.55 0.05
C THR A 92 -17.33 10.55 -0.45
N ILE A 93 -17.94 11.73 -0.53
CA ILE A 93 -19.27 11.88 -1.12
C ILE A 93 -19.30 13.09 -2.05
N ASN A 94 -20.06 12.97 -3.12
CA ASN A 94 -20.54 14.10 -3.90
C ASN A 94 -21.89 14.51 -3.31
N LEU A 95 -21.88 15.61 -2.56
CA LEU A 95 -23.10 16.14 -1.93
C LEU A 95 -23.98 16.76 -2.99
N GLN A 96 -25.21 16.28 -3.09
CA GLN A 96 -26.19 16.72 -4.09
C GLN A 96 -27.42 17.34 -3.44
N ALA A 97 -28.04 18.28 -4.14
CA ALA A 97 -29.33 18.81 -3.77
C ALA A 97 -30.42 17.73 -3.95
N GLN A 98 -31.35 17.63 -3.02
CA GLN A 98 -32.49 16.72 -3.11
C GLN A 98 -33.79 17.40 -3.59
N VAL A 99 -33.79 18.73 -3.58
CA VAL A 99 -34.88 19.58 -4.00
C VAL A 99 -34.36 20.75 -4.81
N SER A 100 -35.20 21.34 -5.64
CA SER A 100 -34.87 22.49 -6.52
C SER A 100 -35.15 23.81 -5.82
N GLY A 101 -34.49 24.89 -6.22
CA GLY A 101 -34.76 26.25 -5.74
C GLY A 101 -33.52 27.13 -5.81
N THR A 102 -33.66 28.36 -5.35
CA THR A 102 -32.58 29.32 -5.29
C THR A 102 -31.81 29.16 -3.99
N THR A 103 -30.49 29.18 -4.03
CA THR A 103 -29.63 29.08 -2.86
C THR A 103 -29.60 30.43 -2.12
N THR A 104 -30.18 30.50 -0.93
CA THR A 104 -30.26 31.71 -0.09
C THR A 104 -29.07 31.88 0.84
N TYR A 105 -28.44 30.76 1.23
CA TYR A 105 -27.30 30.75 2.12
C TYR A 105 -26.27 29.71 1.67
N VAL A 106 -24.99 30.10 1.72
CA VAL A 106 -23.82 29.22 1.51
C VAL A 106 -22.88 29.44 2.68
N ASN A 107 -22.46 28.37 3.33
CA ASN A 107 -21.52 28.41 4.43
C ASN A 107 -20.19 29.01 3.97
N SER A 108 -19.66 29.96 4.75
CA SER A 108 -18.35 30.60 4.42
C SER A 108 -17.19 29.63 4.39
N LYS A 109 -17.28 28.51 5.14
CA LYS A 109 -16.30 27.43 5.12
C LYS A 109 -16.43 26.50 3.91
N LEU A 110 -17.43 26.66 3.08
CA LEU A 110 -17.61 25.88 1.84
C LEU A 110 -16.66 26.43 0.76
N ILE A 111 -15.39 26.27 0.99
CA ILE A 111 -14.28 26.59 0.08
C ILE A 111 -13.31 25.40 0.04
N PRO A 112 -12.61 25.14 -1.05
CA PRO A 112 -11.59 24.09 -1.08
C PRO A 112 -10.60 24.21 0.11
N GLY A 113 -10.43 23.10 0.85
CA GLY A 113 -9.64 23.07 2.09
C GLY A 113 -10.41 23.49 3.37
N GLY A 114 -11.62 24.00 3.26
CA GLY A 114 -12.44 24.37 4.42
C GLY A 114 -12.93 23.15 5.18
N ILE A 115 -12.97 23.23 6.51
CA ILE A 115 -13.40 22.13 7.39
C ILE A 115 -14.82 22.42 7.89
N ILE A 116 -15.72 21.47 7.67
CA ILE A 116 -17.12 21.50 8.06
C ILE A 116 -17.41 20.36 9.03
N LYS A 117 -18.04 20.65 10.16
CA LYS A 117 -18.38 19.64 11.17
C LYS A 117 -19.67 18.89 10.79
N LYS A 118 -19.79 17.65 11.26
CA LYS A 118 -21.04 16.86 11.13
C LYS A 118 -22.25 17.64 11.63
N GLY A 119 -23.31 17.70 10.83
CA GLY A 119 -24.56 18.41 11.15
C GLY A 119 -24.52 19.91 10.86
N GLU A 120 -23.37 20.52 10.57
CA GLU A 120 -23.24 21.91 10.19
C GLU A 120 -23.94 22.17 8.86
N ILE A 121 -24.66 23.29 8.77
CA ILE A 121 -25.39 23.67 7.57
C ILE A 121 -24.39 24.09 6.49
N ILE A 122 -24.51 23.47 5.32
CA ILE A 122 -23.68 23.76 4.15
C ILE A 122 -24.33 24.81 3.27
N ILE A 123 -25.61 24.58 2.92
CA ILE A 123 -26.43 25.54 2.16
C ILE A 123 -27.88 25.54 2.67
N LYS A 124 -28.57 26.63 2.39
CA LYS A 124 -30.04 26.69 2.46
C LYS A 124 -30.56 27.06 1.08
N ILE A 125 -31.63 26.38 0.69
CA ILE A 125 -32.43 26.61 -0.50
C ILE A 125 -33.68 27.38 -0.03
N ASP A 126 -34.20 28.26 -0.86
CA ASP A 126 -35.45 28.95 -0.57
C ASP A 126 -36.58 27.93 -0.30
N ASP A 127 -37.19 28.02 0.87
CA ASP A 127 -38.19 27.09 1.33
C ASP A 127 -39.63 27.64 1.21
N SER A 128 -39.81 28.86 0.65
CA SER A 128 -41.07 29.57 0.58
C SER A 128 -42.16 28.74 -0.13
N ASP A 129 -41.87 28.21 -1.31
CA ASP A 129 -42.80 27.39 -2.07
C ASP A 129 -43.14 26.08 -1.36
N TYR A 130 -42.16 25.47 -0.71
CA TYR A 130 -42.34 24.23 0.06
C TYR A 130 -43.19 24.44 1.32
N LYS A 131 -43.07 25.62 1.97
CA LYS A 131 -43.93 26.00 3.10
C LYS A 131 -45.38 26.18 2.66
N ILE A 132 -45.60 26.83 1.52
CA ILE A 132 -46.97 26.96 0.93
C ILE A 132 -47.54 25.58 0.62
N GLN A 133 -46.75 24.70 0.01
CA GLN A 133 -47.16 23.32 -0.28
C GLN A 133 -47.53 22.53 0.98
N LYS A 134 -46.74 22.67 2.06
CA LYS A 134 -47.06 22.07 3.36
C LYS A 134 -48.44 22.54 3.86
N ILE A 135 -48.73 23.86 3.83
CA ILE A 135 -50.01 24.43 4.27
C ILE A 135 -51.19 23.86 3.44
N LEU A 136 -50.99 23.76 2.11
CA LEU A 136 -52.02 23.17 1.24
C LEU A 136 -52.28 21.69 1.61
N LYS A 137 -51.26 20.88 1.85
CA LYS A 137 -51.42 19.46 2.23
C LYS A 137 -52.03 19.30 3.63
N GLU A 138 -51.72 20.22 4.55
CA GLU A 138 -52.32 20.27 5.87
C GLU A 138 -53.82 20.54 5.79
N SER A 139 -54.24 21.45 4.91
CA SER A 139 -55.66 21.73 4.65
C SER A 139 -56.40 20.52 4.05
N VAL A 140 -55.73 19.76 3.12
CA VAL A 140 -56.28 18.52 2.57
C VAL A 140 -56.48 17.46 3.66
N LEU A 141 -55.50 17.31 4.55
CA LEU A 141 -55.60 16.39 5.68
C LEU A 141 -56.74 16.76 6.61
N ASN A 142 -56.89 18.05 6.96
CA ASN A 142 -57.96 18.54 7.84
C ASN A 142 -59.35 18.26 7.22
N LYS A 143 -59.49 18.47 5.89
CA LYS A 143 -60.72 18.10 5.17
C LYS A 143 -61.00 16.60 5.26
N ALA A 144 -59.99 15.75 4.98
CA ALA A 144 -60.17 14.29 5.04
C ALA A 144 -60.50 13.80 6.46
N MET A 145 -59.97 14.47 7.51
CA MET A 145 -60.29 14.18 8.91
C MET A 145 -61.74 14.56 9.24
N ALA A 146 -62.24 15.71 8.77
CA ALA A 146 -63.66 16.11 8.94
C ALA A 146 -64.58 15.12 8.25
N ASP A 147 -64.28 14.68 7.01
CA ASP A 147 -65.02 13.66 6.29
C ASP A 147 -65.01 12.33 7.07
N PHE A 148 -63.93 11.99 7.73
CA PHE A 148 -63.85 10.80 8.56
C PHE A 148 -64.68 10.89 9.81
N GLU A 149 -64.74 12.01 10.53
CA GLU A 149 -65.57 12.22 11.70
C GLU A 149 -67.02 12.14 11.34
N ILE A 150 -67.44 12.71 10.18
CA ILE A 150 -68.84 12.62 9.67
C ILE A 150 -69.20 11.15 9.41
N GLU A 151 -68.36 10.39 8.70
CA GLU A 151 -68.65 8.99 8.37
C GLU A 151 -68.62 8.10 9.63
N GLU A 152 -67.76 8.37 10.61
CA GLU A 152 -67.72 7.65 11.90
C GLU A 152 -69.06 7.88 12.66
N GLY A 153 -69.60 9.13 12.67
CA GLY A 153 -70.88 9.45 13.20
C GLY A 153 -72.05 8.71 12.49
N GLN A 154 -71.99 8.69 11.14
CA GLN A 154 -73.04 7.95 10.34
C GLN A 154 -72.94 6.44 10.57
N GLN A 155 -71.76 5.87 10.71
CA GLN A 155 -71.58 4.46 11.06
C GLN A 155 -72.15 4.13 12.44
N ALA A 156 -71.91 5.01 13.44
CA ALA A 156 -72.48 4.83 14.79
C ALA A 156 -74.04 4.85 14.79
N ILE A 157 -74.63 5.71 13.96
CA ILE A 157 -76.06 5.75 13.77
C ILE A 157 -76.56 4.45 13.12
N ALA A 158 -75.94 4.03 11.99
CA ALA A 158 -76.30 2.80 11.28
C ALA A 158 -76.16 1.54 12.17
N ALA A 159 -75.18 1.50 13.05
CA ALA A 159 -74.99 0.41 14.00
C ALA A 159 -76.12 0.38 15.08
N LYS A 160 -76.58 1.55 15.55
CA LYS A 160 -77.67 1.65 16.48
C LYS A 160 -79.02 1.25 15.83
N GLU A 161 -79.31 1.75 14.64
CA GLU A 161 -80.48 1.38 13.87
C GLU A 161 -80.52 -0.13 13.60
N TRP A 162 -79.42 -0.73 13.20
CA TRP A 162 -79.34 -2.17 12.98
C TRP A 162 -79.61 -2.95 14.27
N LYS A 163 -79.11 -2.52 15.41
CA LYS A 163 -79.39 -3.15 16.72
C LYS A 163 -80.88 -3.13 17.06
N LEU A 164 -81.55 -2.00 16.84
CA LEU A 164 -82.98 -1.91 17.03
C LEU A 164 -83.73 -2.86 16.11
N ILE A 165 -83.34 -2.97 14.81
CA ILE A 165 -84.03 -3.91 13.88
C ILE A 165 -83.85 -5.35 14.36
N GLN A 166 -82.65 -5.74 14.88
CA GLN A 166 -82.40 -7.07 15.46
C GLN A 166 -83.30 -7.35 16.67
N GLU A 167 -83.43 -6.41 17.60
CA GLU A 167 -84.31 -6.54 18.78
C GLU A 167 -85.78 -6.75 18.40
N PHE A 168 -86.30 -6.01 17.43
CA PHE A 168 -87.64 -6.17 16.91
C PHE A 168 -87.83 -7.49 16.14
N SER A 169 -86.87 -7.96 15.40
CA SER A 169 -86.93 -9.22 14.63
C SER A 169 -86.92 -10.45 15.52
N ASN A 170 -86.12 -10.48 16.58
CA ASN A 170 -85.98 -11.59 17.52
C ASN A 170 -87.33 -11.78 18.33
N ASN A 171 -88.04 -10.68 18.67
CA ASN A 171 -89.32 -10.74 19.36
C ASN A 171 -90.43 -11.33 18.49
N LYS A 172 -90.30 -11.45 17.16
CA LYS A 172 -91.30 -12.02 16.23
C LYS A 172 -90.91 -13.45 15.75
N GLY A 173 -89.96 -14.14 16.39
CA GLY A 173 -89.63 -15.53 16.05
C GLY A 173 -89.00 -15.69 14.64
N LYS A 174 -88.57 -14.63 14.01
CA LYS A 174 -87.94 -14.67 12.71
C LYS A 174 -86.43 -14.94 12.89
N GLN A 175 -85.87 -15.74 12.00
CA GLN A 175 -84.44 -16.12 11.95
C GLN A 175 -83.52 -14.90 12.06
N SER A 176 -82.43 -14.99 12.86
CA SER A 176 -81.46 -13.93 13.03
C SER A 176 -80.89 -13.51 11.66
N ILE A 177 -81.13 -12.27 11.27
CA ILE A 177 -80.60 -11.68 10.04
C ILE A 177 -79.20 -11.17 10.36
N THR A 178 -78.18 -11.66 9.63
CA THR A 178 -76.79 -11.17 9.75
C THR A 178 -76.67 -9.84 9.00
N ALA A 179 -76.12 -8.81 9.65
CA ALA A 179 -75.87 -7.54 8.97
C ALA A 179 -74.86 -7.69 7.83
N SER A 180 -75.27 -7.19 6.68
CA SER A 180 -74.25 -6.98 5.62
C SER A 180 -73.26 -5.88 6.07
N ASP A 181 -71.97 -6.07 5.86
CA ASP A 181 -70.93 -5.06 6.11
C ASP A 181 -71.24 -3.72 5.41
N LEU A 182 -72.04 -3.76 4.33
CA LEU A 182 -72.49 -2.58 3.60
C LEU A 182 -73.50 -1.78 4.42
N VAL A 183 -74.48 -2.46 5.08
CA VAL A 183 -75.49 -1.82 5.96
C VAL A 183 -74.81 -1.11 7.13
N LEU A 184 -73.80 -1.73 7.70
CA LEU A 184 -72.92 -1.15 8.77
C LEU A 184 -71.92 -0.14 8.26
N ARG A 185 -71.96 0.27 6.99
CA ARG A 185 -71.10 1.26 6.36
C ARG A 185 -69.60 0.97 6.50
N LYS A 186 -69.24 -0.26 6.83
CA LYS A 186 -67.80 -0.64 7.02
C LYS A 186 -66.90 -0.33 5.81
N PRO A 187 -67.34 -0.62 4.53
CA PRO A 187 -66.50 -0.28 3.35
C PRO A 187 -66.36 1.24 3.18
N HIS A 188 -67.39 2.04 3.51
CA HIS A 188 -67.30 3.50 3.44
C HIS A 188 -66.30 4.05 4.45
N LEU A 189 -66.38 3.62 5.71
CA LEU A 189 -65.39 3.99 6.73
C LEU A 189 -63.98 3.57 6.34
N LYS A 190 -63.78 2.36 5.78
CA LYS A 190 -62.49 1.90 5.29
C LYS A 190 -61.96 2.79 4.17
N LYS A 191 -62.81 3.22 3.24
CA LYS A 191 -62.45 4.15 2.15
C LYS A 191 -61.96 5.49 2.71
N ILE A 192 -62.73 6.09 3.65
CA ILE A 192 -62.42 7.39 4.25
C ILE A 192 -61.10 7.28 5.09
N LYS A 193 -60.94 6.19 5.87
CA LYS A 193 -59.67 5.93 6.58
C LYS A 193 -58.48 5.88 5.64
N ALA A 194 -58.61 5.25 4.47
CA ALA A 194 -57.56 5.23 3.46
C ALA A 194 -57.27 6.64 2.90
N SER A 195 -58.32 7.49 2.73
CA SER A 195 -58.15 8.89 2.31
C SER A 195 -57.37 9.71 3.33
N VAL A 196 -57.70 9.57 4.63
CA VAL A 196 -56.92 10.22 5.72
C VAL A 196 -55.49 9.76 5.72
N ALA A 197 -55.24 8.46 5.57
CA ALA A 197 -53.88 7.92 5.52
C ALA A 197 -53.07 8.47 4.33
N SER A 198 -53.72 8.59 3.16
CA SER A 198 -53.09 9.20 1.97
C SER A 198 -52.74 10.68 2.19
N ALA A 199 -53.71 11.48 2.69
CA ALA A 199 -53.47 12.90 2.97
C ALA A 199 -52.39 13.13 4.02
N LYS A 200 -52.34 12.26 5.04
CA LYS A 200 -51.22 12.29 6.04
C LYS A 200 -49.88 11.99 5.43
N ALA A 201 -49.78 10.99 4.56
CA ALA A 201 -48.54 10.67 3.86
C ALA A 201 -48.05 11.82 2.94
N GLU A 202 -49.01 12.48 2.24
CA GLU A 202 -48.71 13.67 1.42
C GLU A 202 -48.18 14.85 2.26
N LEU A 203 -48.74 15.09 3.45
CA LEU A 203 -48.28 16.11 4.38
C LEU A 203 -46.85 15.79 4.88
N GLU A 204 -46.58 14.54 5.24
CA GLU A 204 -45.23 14.13 5.65
C GLU A 204 -44.21 14.31 4.51
N GLN A 205 -44.59 14.00 3.26
CA GLN A 205 -43.75 14.26 2.10
C GLN A 205 -43.44 15.77 1.94
N ALA A 206 -44.42 16.64 2.12
CA ALA A 206 -44.23 18.09 2.09
C ALA A 206 -43.27 18.58 3.20
N LYS A 207 -43.38 18.03 4.41
CA LYS A 207 -42.46 18.30 5.52
C LYS A 207 -41.04 17.85 5.23
N LEU A 208 -40.87 16.66 4.64
CA LEU A 208 -39.56 16.15 4.22
C LEU A 208 -38.92 17.06 3.16
N ASN A 209 -39.70 17.59 2.22
CA ASN A 209 -39.16 18.51 1.22
C ASN A 209 -38.64 19.80 1.85
N ILE A 210 -39.33 20.35 2.87
CA ILE A 210 -38.83 21.49 3.65
C ILE A 210 -37.53 21.14 4.36
N GLN A 211 -37.41 19.96 4.98
CA GLN A 211 -36.14 19.53 5.62
C GLN A 211 -34.99 19.44 4.62
N ARG A 212 -35.27 18.99 3.38
CA ARG A 212 -34.29 18.87 2.29
C ARG A 212 -33.82 20.21 1.73
N THR A 213 -34.53 21.31 1.99
CA THR A 213 -34.05 22.67 1.64
C THR A 213 -32.81 23.06 2.46
N THR A 214 -32.63 22.45 3.63
CA THR A 214 -31.46 22.69 4.48
C THR A 214 -30.48 21.52 4.36
N VAL A 215 -29.42 21.69 3.57
CA VAL A 215 -28.40 20.66 3.35
C VAL A 215 -27.34 20.74 4.44
N LYS A 216 -27.10 19.62 5.13
CA LYS A 216 -26.13 19.51 6.24
C LYS A 216 -25.03 18.52 5.92
N ALA A 217 -23.86 18.70 6.56
CA ALA A 217 -22.75 17.75 6.46
C ALA A 217 -23.08 16.42 7.17
N PRO A 218 -22.96 15.26 6.51
CA PRO A 218 -23.26 13.97 7.11
C PRO A 218 -22.18 13.46 8.06
N PHE A 219 -20.93 13.98 7.94
CA PHE A 219 -19.78 13.66 8.77
C PHE A 219 -18.83 14.87 8.84
N ASN A 220 -17.81 14.83 9.69
CA ASN A 220 -16.75 15.82 9.70
C ASN A 220 -15.95 15.73 8.40
N ALA A 221 -15.90 16.80 7.63
CA ALA A 221 -15.37 16.78 6.29
C ALA A 221 -14.47 17.98 5.99
N ILE A 222 -13.51 17.77 5.10
CA ILE A 222 -12.85 18.81 4.35
C ILE A 222 -13.51 18.93 2.97
N VAL A 223 -13.68 20.14 2.51
CA VAL A 223 -14.21 20.42 1.18
C VAL A 223 -13.12 20.21 0.15
N SER A 224 -13.32 19.29 -0.78
CA SER A 224 -12.40 19.08 -1.93
C SER A 224 -12.75 20.02 -3.09
N GLU A 225 -14.04 20.10 -3.40
CA GLU A 225 -14.55 20.90 -4.52
C GLU A 225 -15.85 21.60 -4.12
N LYS A 226 -16.07 22.82 -4.65
CA LYS A 226 -17.30 23.59 -4.51
C LYS A 226 -17.85 23.95 -5.89
N ASN A 227 -19.14 23.67 -6.12
CA ASN A 227 -19.77 23.86 -7.43
C ASN A 227 -20.92 24.86 -7.43
N ILE A 228 -21.20 25.53 -6.32
CA ILE A 228 -22.34 26.44 -6.17
C ILE A 228 -21.92 27.76 -5.55
N ALA A 229 -22.74 28.80 -5.77
CA ALA A 229 -22.61 30.13 -5.14
C ALA A 229 -23.94 30.56 -4.52
N ALA A 230 -23.93 31.54 -3.63
CA ALA A 230 -25.15 32.17 -3.16
C ALA A 230 -25.89 32.83 -4.33
N GLY A 231 -27.22 32.70 -4.37
CA GLY A 231 -28.06 33.16 -5.48
C GLY A 231 -28.14 32.20 -6.66
N SER A 232 -27.37 31.10 -6.67
CA SER A 232 -27.48 30.10 -7.75
C SER A 232 -28.82 29.39 -7.72
N GLN A 233 -29.44 29.25 -8.88
CA GLN A 233 -30.57 28.35 -9.09
C GLN A 233 -30.07 26.92 -9.21
N ILE A 234 -30.59 26.01 -8.38
CA ILE A 234 -30.18 24.60 -8.38
C ILE A 234 -31.40 23.72 -8.64
N SER A 235 -31.20 22.58 -9.26
CA SER A 235 -32.16 21.52 -9.47
C SER A 235 -31.87 20.33 -8.54
N ALA A 236 -32.85 19.44 -8.37
CA ALA A 236 -32.60 18.16 -7.74
C ALA A 236 -31.46 17.43 -8.47
N GLN A 237 -30.54 16.80 -7.71
CA GLN A 237 -29.30 16.14 -8.18
C GLN A 237 -28.14 17.09 -8.58
N THR A 238 -28.31 18.41 -8.50
CA THR A 238 -27.17 19.34 -8.69
C THR A 238 -26.09 19.02 -7.66
N ASN A 239 -24.84 18.83 -8.14
CA ASN A 239 -23.69 18.59 -7.28
C ASN A 239 -23.27 19.90 -6.60
N ILE A 240 -23.39 19.92 -5.27
CA ILE A 240 -23.11 21.08 -4.43
C ILE A 240 -21.61 21.19 -4.14
N ALA A 241 -21.03 20.09 -3.66
CA ALA A 241 -19.66 20.01 -3.24
C ALA A 241 -19.20 18.55 -3.15
N LYS A 242 -17.89 18.35 -3.27
CA LYS A 242 -17.25 17.08 -2.94
C LYS A 242 -16.64 17.16 -1.55
N LEU A 243 -17.10 16.29 -0.66
CA LEU A 243 -16.68 16.25 0.73
C LEU A 243 -15.88 15.00 1.01
N VAL A 244 -14.77 15.15 1.74
CA VAL A 244 -13.89 14.07 2.17
C VAL A 244 -13.87 14.03 3.69
N GLY A 245 -14.15 12.85 4.25
CA GLY A 245 -14.15 12.65 5.72
C GLY A 245 -12.74 12.81 6.30
N ILE A 246 -12.65 13.51 7.44
CA ILE A 246 -11.37 13.85 8.11
C ILE A 246 -11.13 13.07 9.41
N ASP A 247 -12.07 12.27 9.87
CA ASP A 247 -11.91 11.51 11.11
C ASP A 247 -10.93 10.35 10.95
N GLU A 248 -10.84 9.81 9.72
CA GLU A 248 -10.04 8.64 9.38
C GLU A 248 -9.63 8.68 7.92
N TYR A 249 -8.35 8.38 7.64
CA TYR A 249 -7.86 8.08 6.30
C TYR A 249 -7.43 6.63 6.23
N TRP A 250 -7.43 6.08 5.04
CA TRP A 250 -6.89 4.77 4.77
C TRP A 250 -5.57 4.87 4.02
N VAL A 251 -4.70 3.93 4.26
CA VAL A 251 -3.46 3.75 3.52
C VAL A 251 -3.52 2.37 2.88
N GLU A 252 -3.53 2.36 1.57
CA GLU A 252 -3.47 1.14 0.78
C GLU A 252 -2.01 0.86 0.46
N ILE A 253 -1.46 -0.22 1.03
CA ILE A 253 -0.06 -0.59 0.86
C ILE A 253 0.07 -1.90 0.09
N LEU A 254 1.15 -1.99 -0.68
CA LEU A 254 1.55 -3.17 -1.42
C LEU A 254 2.64 -3.93 -0.64
N ILE A 255 2.42 -5.20 -0.40
CA ILE A 255 3.36 -6.08 0.30
C ILE A 255 3.55 -7.35 -0.55
N PRO A 256 4.79 -7.84 -0.74
CA PRO A 256 5.02 -9.13 -1.39
C PRO A 256 4.22 -10.25 -0.72
N ALA A 257 3.46 -11.03 -1.48
CA ALA A 257 2.61 -12.10 -0.95
C ALA A 257 3.40 -13.13 -0.14
N SER A 258 4.68 -13.36 -0.49
CA SER A 258 5.59 -14.22 0.26
C SER A 258 5.85 -13.79 1.70
N LYS A 259 5.58 -12.51 2.04
CA LYS A 259 5.76 -11.96 3.40
C LYS A 259 4.50 -12.03 4.26
N LEU A 260 3.34 -12.34 3.68
CA LEU A 260 2.07 -12.43 4.42
C LEU A 260 2.09 -13.45 5.57
N PRO A 261 2.71 -14.65 5.45
CA PRO A 261 2.74 -15.62 6.54
C PRO A 261 3.45 -15.11 7.81
N TYR A 262 4.28 -14.09 7.68
CA TYR A 262 4.99 -13.46 8.80
C TYR A 262 4.19 -12.33 9.47
N LEU A 263 3.05 -11.94 8.91
CA LEU A 263 2.13 -10.99 9.52
C LEU A 263 1.04 -11.77 10.28
N ASN A 264 0.79 -11.39 11.53
CA ASN A 264 -0.32 -11.93 12.32
C ASN A 264 -1.65 -11.31 11.86
N ILE A 265 -1.98 -11.50 10.58
CA ILE A 265 -3.28 -11.10 10.04
C ILE A 265 -4.17 -12.33 10.14
N SER A 266 -4.85 -12.49 11.29
CA SER A 266 -5.83 -13.56 11.46
C SER A 266 -7.07 -13.26 10.61
N SER A 267 -7.58 -14.27 9.92
CA SER A 267 -8.85 -14.22 9.18
C SER A 267 -10.06 -14.00 10.11
N ASN A 268 -9.91 -14.29 11.40
CA ASN A 268 -10.93 -14.09 12.42
C ASN A 268 -10.73 -12.71 13.07
N ASN A 269 -11.57 -11.80 12.71
CA ASN A 269 -11.84 -10.42 13.08
C ASN A 269 -11.64 -9.98 14.56
N ASN A 270 -10.66 -10.45 15.30
CA ASN A 270 -10.28 -9.84 16.58
C ASN A 270 -9.48 -8.56 16.33
N LEU A 271 -10.18 -7.47 16.08
CA LEU A 271 -9.66 -6.11 15.83
C LEU A 271 -8.71 -5.60 16.94
N ASN A 272 -8.71 -6.22 18.11
CA ASN A 272 -7.88 -5.81 19.25
C ASN A 272 -6.44 -6.37 19.22
N GLU A 273 -6.18 -7.39 18.39
CA GLU A 273 -4.87 -8.05 18.29
C GLU A 273 -4.11 -7.71 17.01
N LEU A 274 -4.64 -6.79 16.18
CA LEU A 274 -4.01 -6.44 14.92
C LEU A 274 -2.70 -5.68 15.13
N PRO A 275 -1.66 -5.98 14.35
CA PRO A 275 -0.36 -5.36 14.48
C PRO A 275 -0.42 -3.84 14.36
N LYS A 276 0.33 -3.13 15.21
CA LYS A 276 0.56 -1.70 15.05
C LYS A 276 1.38 -1.44 13.80
N VAL A 277 1.01 -0.41 13.07
CA VAL A 277 1.68 0.01 11.85
C VAL A 277 2.24 1.40 12.05
N LYS A 278 3.51 1.58 11.74
CA LYS A 278 4.16 2.90 11.66
C LYS A 278 4.16 3.35 10.22
N ILE A 279 3.68 4.57 9.99
CA ILE A 279 3.56 5.15 8.64
C ILE A 279 4.40 6.41 8.59
N SER A 280 5.18 6.59 7.53
CA SER A 280 6.04 7.75 7.30
C SER A 280 5.98 8.17 5.83
N TYR A 281 6.21 9.44 5.54
CA TYR A 281 6.38 9.92 4.17
C TYR A 281 7.65 9.34 3.54
N ILE A 282 7.60 9.10 2.23
CA ILE A 282 8.78 8.66 1.47
C ILE A 282 9.66 9.88 1.19
N GLY A 283 10.97 9.78 1.51
CA GLY A 283 11.96 10.80 1.17
C GLY A 283 12.13 11.93 2.18
N ASN A 284 11.42 11.92 3.31
CA ASN A 284 11.61 12.90 4.35
C ASN A 284 12.46 12.32 5.50
N ASN A 285 13.62 12.92 5.76
CA ASN A 285 14.50 12.51 6.87
C ASN A 285 13.95 12.93 8.24
N ASN A 286 13.01 13.88 8.29
CA ASN A 286 12.28 14.28 9.49
C ASN A 286 11.00 13.42 9.57
N THR A 287 11.11 12.30 10.22
CA THR A 287 10.11 11.23 10.26
C THR A 287 8.95 11.62 11.17
N THR A 288 7.96 12.34 10.64
CA THR A 288 6.63 12.33 11.28
C THR A 288 6.08 10.92 11.14
N LEU A 289 5.95 10.24 12.28
CA LEU A 289 5.38 8.89 12.33
C LEU A 289 3.91 8.99 12.66
N TYR A 290 3.08 8.39 11.80
CA TYR A 290 1.66 8.18 12.08
C TYR A 290 1.45 6.75 12.54
N GLU A 291 0.61 6.57 13.55
CA GLU A 291 0.20 5.23 13.98
C GLU A 291 -1.05 4.80 13.23
N GLY A 292 -0.99 3.61 12.65
CA GLY A 292 -2.11 2.98 11.96
C GLY A 292 -2.42 1.61 12.51
N LYS A 293 -3.61 1.11 12.18
CA LYS A 293 -4.05 -0.28 12.44
C LYS A 293 -4.43 -0.93 11.13
N ILE A 294 -4.07 -2.19 10.95
CA ILE A 294 -4.53 -2.97 9.79
C ILE A 294 -6.05 -3.11 9.89
N LEU A 295 -6.76 -2.76 8.82
CA LEU A 295 -8.20 -2.99 8.70
C LEU A 295 -8.48 -4.33 8.06
N LYS A 296 -7.86 -4.58 6.91
CA LYS A 296 -8.19 -5.72 6.08
C LYS A 296 -7.06 -6.03 5.10
N LEU A 297 -6.90 -7.32 4.81
CA LEU A 297 -6.20 -7.79 3.62
C LEU A 297 -7.20 -7.82 2.46
N LEU A 298 -6.93 -7.13 1.37
CA LEU A 298 -7.80 -7.15 0.19
C LEU A 298 -7.62 -8.46 -0.56
N SER A 299 -8.71 -9.00 -1.11
CA SER A 299 -8.77 -10.37 -1.63
C SER A 299 -8.12 -10.54 -3.01
N HIS A 300 -7.59 -9.49 -3.63
CA HIS A 300 -6.91 -9.60 -4.91
C HIS A 300 -5.41 -9.33 -4.77
N VAL A 301 -4.65 -10.16 -5.47
CA VAL A 301 -3.21 -10.00 -5.63
C VAL A 301 -2.97 -9.42 -7.02
N ASP A 302 -2.16 -8.39 -7.14
CA ASP A 302 -1.74 -7.90 -8.45
C ASP A 302 -0.97 -9.02 -9.17
N ALA A 303 -1.56 -9.50 -10.27
CA ALA A 303 -1.04 -10.63 -11.04
C ALA A 303 0.38 -10.39 -11.61
N LYS A 304 0.74 -9.12 -11.85
CA LYS A 304 2.06 -8.75 -12.40
C LYS A 304 3.18 -8.71 -11.36
N GLY A 305 2.84 -8.45 -10.08
CA GLY A 305 3.85 -8.24 -9.03
C GLY A 305 3.80 -9.23 -7.87
N LEU A 306 2.84 -10.18 -7.84
CA LEU A 306 2.59 -11.05 -6.67
C LEU A 306 2.52 -10.25 -5.36
N MET A 307 1.93 -9.05 -5.44
CA MET A 307 1.76 -8.15 -4.32
C MET A 307 0.36 -8.25 -3.75
N ALA A 308 0.28 -8.33 -2.44
CA ALA A 308 -0.97 -8.28 -1.70
C ALA A 308 -1.25 -6.87 -1.23
N ASN A 309 -2.50 -6.43 -1.36
CA ASN A 309 -2.96 -5.12 -0.89
C ASN A 309 -3.43 -5.22 0.56
N VAL A 310 -2.84 -4.43 1.44
CA VAL A 310 -3.24 -4.31 2.85
C VAL A 310 -3.77 -2.91 3.09
N LEU A 311 -4.98 -2.84 3.65
CA LEU A 311 -5.63 -1.59 4.02
C LEU A 311 -5.36 -1.28 5.48
N ILE A 312 -4.86 -0.08 5.75
CA ILE A 312 -4.51 0.41 7.08
C ILE A 312 -5.35 1.63 7.39
N SER A 313 -5.93 1.69 8.59
CA SER A 313 -6.64 2.84 9.12
C SER A 313 -5.70 3.75 9.89
N VAL A 314 -5.79 5.05 9.61
CA VAL A 314 -5.10 6.12 10.35
C VAL A 314 -6.16 7.07 10.89
N LYS A 315 -6.27 7.16 12.22
CA LYS A 315 -7.19 8.07 12.89
C LYS A 315 -6.57 9.46 13.06
N ASP A 316 -7.42 10.49 13.05
CA ASP A 316 -6.99 11.89 13.16
C ASP A 316 -5.88 12.27 12.17
N PRO A 317 -6.04 11.97 10.88
CA PRO A 317 -4.95 12.11 9.90
C PRO A 317 -4.46 13.56 9.74
N LEU A 318 -5.31 14.54 10.03
CA LEU A 318 -4.96 15.96 9.95
C LEU A 318 -4.32 16.51 11.24
N GLY A 319 -4.19 15.70 12.30
CA GLY A 319 -3.62 16.13 13.57
C GLY A 319 -4.46 17.15 14.33
N LEU A 320 -5.77 17.17 14.10
CA LEU A 320 -6.67 18.16 14.73
C LEU A 320 -6.85 17.93 16.23
N LYS A 321 -6.60 16.70 16.71
CA LYS A 321 -6.69 16.32 18.12
C LYS A 321 -5.31 16.18 18.77
N ASN A 322 -4.34 15.63 18.04
CA ASN A 322 -3.03 15.25 18.57
C ASN A 322 -1.90 16.19 18.14
N ASN A 323 -2.21 17.29 17.46
CA ASN A 323 -1.27 18.35 17.04
C ASN A 323 0.00 17.83 16.31
N HIS A 324 -0.15 16.83 15.46
CA HIS A 324 0.90 16.36 14.56
C HIS A 324 0.72 16.96 13.15
N SER A 325 1.76 16.86 12.33
CA SER A 325 1.68 17.28 10.92
C SER A 325 0.56 16.56 10.17
N PRO A 326 -0.16 17.20 9.24
CA PRO A 326 -1.24 16.57 8.51
C PRO A 326 -0.74 15.49 7.54
N LEU A 327 -1.45 14.37 7.48
CA LEU A 327 -1.29 13.32 6.48
C LEU A 327 -2.13 13.68 5.25
N LEU A 328 -1.48 13.95 4.12
CA LEU A 328 -2.17 14.43 2.93
C LEU A 328 -2.71 13.28 2.07
N LEU A 329 -3.91 13.45 1.52
CA LEU A 329 -4.50 12.52 0.56
C LEU A 329 -3.67 12.46 -0.73
N GLY A 330 -3.56 11.27 -1.32
CA GLY A 330 -2.77 11.02 -2.53
C GLY A 330 -1.27 10.95 -2.29
N SER A 331 -0.78 11.20 -1.08
CA SER A 331 0.64 11.12 -0.78
C SER A 331 1.12 9.66 -0.76
N SER A 332 2.37 9.46 -1.21
CA SER A 332 3.05 8.18 -1.12
C SER A 332 3.72 8.04 0.25
N VAL A 333 3.46 6.93 0.90
CA VAL A 333 3.94 6.64 2.25
C VAL A 333 4.57 5.26 2.34
N LYS A 334 5.48 5.11 3.28
CA LYS A 334 6.06 3.84 3.69
C LYS A 334 5.37 3.41 4.98
N ALA A 335 4.89 2.18 5.02
CA ALA A 335 4.33 1.56 6.21
C ALA A 335 5.24 0.43 6.70
N GLU A 336 5.46 0.38 8.00
CA GLU A 336 6.22 -0.66 8.69
C GLU A 336 5.28 -1.40 9.66
N ILE A 337 4.99 -2.65 9.33
CA ILE A 337 4.09 -3.51 10.09
C ILE A 337 4.91 -4.41 11.01
N THR A 338 4.59 -4.42 12.30
CA THR A 338 5.17 -5.37 13.24
C THR A 338 4.53 -6.73 13.02
N GLY A 339 5.33 -7.71 12.60
CA GLY A 339 4.90 -9.09 12.35
C GLY A 339 5.14 -10.02 13.53
N LYS A 340 5.30 -11.33 13.22
CA LYS A 340 5.53 -12.39 14.21
C LYS A 340 6.77 -12.13 15.04
N GLN A 341 6.75 -12.55 16.29
CA GLN A 341 7.91 -12.60 17.16
C GLN A 341 8.78 -13.80 16.79
N LEU A 342 10.06 -13.54 16.63
CA LEU A 342 11.11 -14.54 16.50
C LEU A 342 11.77 -14.73 17.85
N ASN A 343 11.66 -15.93 18.46
CA ASN A 343 12.21 -16.23 19.76
C ASN A 343 13.48 -17.07 19.63
N GLY A 344 14.56 -16.64 20.29
CA GLY A 344 15.81 -17.38 20.34
C GLY A 344 16.63 -17.38 19.05
N TYR A 345 16.50 -16.38 18.21
CA TYR A 345 17.24 -16.22 16.96
C TYR A 345 18.52 -15.41 17.15
N PHE A 346 19.50 -15.65 16.28
CA PHE A 346 20.69 -14.81 16.19
C PHE A 346 20.42 -13.67 15.19
N LYS A 347 20.61 -12.44 15.66
CA LYS A 347 20.51 -11.23 14.84
C LYS A 347 21.90 -10.79 14.41
N ILE A 348 22.19 -10.86 13.13
CA ILE A 348 23.50 -10.49 12.56
C ILE A 348 23.36 -9.35 11.54
N PRO A 349 24.39 -8.49 11.42
CA PRO A 349 24.41 -7.48 10.38
C PRO A 349 24.40 -8.13 9.00
N ARG A 350 23.61 -7.63 8.06
CA ARG A 350 23.55 -8.14 6.69
C ARG A 350 24.94 -8.11 6.00
N ALA A 351 25.77 -7.11 6.31
CA ALA A 351 27.11 -6.97 5.79
C ALA A 351 28.09 -8.09 6.22
N ALA A 352 27.75 -8.88 7.25
CA ALA A 352 28.55 -10.00 7.70
C ALA A 352 28.25 -11.32 6.98
N VAL A 353 27.23 -11.33 6.10
CA VAL A 353 26.86 -12.50 5.29
C VAL A 353 27.48 -12.36 3.91
N LEU A 354 28.19 -13.40 3.47
CA LEU A 354 28.79 -13.49 2.14
C LEU A 354 27.72 -13.64 1.05
N ASP A 355 28.06 -13.30 -0.19
CA ASP A 355 27.13 -13.35 -1.35
C ASP A 355 26.54 -14.74 -1.59
N ASN A 356 27.24 -15.80 -1.19
CA ASN A 356 26.78 -17.19 -1.26
C ASN A 356 25.92 -17.65 -0.06
N GLY A 357 25.53 -16.74 0.82
CA GLY A 357 24.71 -17.05 1.99
C GLY A 357 25.44 -17.70 3.16
N LYS A 358 26.77 -17.65 3.18
CA LYS A 358 27.62 -18.15 4.26
C LYS A 358 28.07 -17.02 5.18
N ILE A 359 28.53 -17.37 6.37
CA ILE A 359 29.13 -16.44 7.33
C ILE A 359 30.58 -16.82 7.66
N MET A 360 31.31 -15.85 8.17
CA MET A 360 32.69 -16.04 8.63
C MET A 360 32.72 -15.97 10.16
N LEU A 361 33.23 -17.02 10.77
CA LEU A 361 33.43 -17.14 12.23
C LEU A 361 34.92 -17.15 12.54
N ALA A 362 35.29 -16.69 13.72
CA ALA A 362 36.63 -16.84 14.23
C ALA A 362 36.70 -18.12 15.07
N GLY A 363 37.38 -19.14 14.57
CA GLY A 363 37.63 -20.40 15.25
C GLY A 363 38.53 -20.25 16.50
N LYS A 364 38.57 -21.29 17.32
CA LYS A 364 39.34 -21.31 18.59
C LYS A 364 40.84 -21.10 18.39
N ASP A 365 41.37 -21.52 17.24
CA ASP A 365 42.80 -21.42 16.88
C ASP A 365 43.15 -20.13 16.13
N ASN A 366 42.35 -19.08 16.24
CA ASN A 366 42.48 -17.86 15.45
C ASN A 366 42.50 -18.12 13.93
N SER A 367 41.77 -19.10 13.47
CA SER A 367 41.55 -19.42 12.07
C SER A 367 40.16 -18.96 11.61
N LEU A 368 40.05 -18.63 10.31
CA LEU A 368 38.75 -18.31 9.68
C LEU A 368 37.96 -19.61 9.45
N GLU A 369 36.73 -19.65 9.91
CA GLU A 369 35.78 -20.71 9.61
C GLU A 369 34.64 -20.12 8.76
N ILE A 370 34.38 -20.73 7.59
CA ILE A 370 33.24 -20.38 6.73
C ILE A 370 32.17 -21.42 6.92
N ARG A 371 30.98 -20.98 7.37
CA ARG A 371 29.88 -21.88 7.72
C ARG A 371 28.61 -21.50 6.95
N ASP A 372 27.87 -22.53 6.55
CA ASP A 372 26.52 -22.38 5.99
C ASP A 372 25.53 -22.06 7.10
N ILE A 373 24.53 -21.20 6.80
CA ILE A 373 23.52 -20.78 7.75
C ILE A 373 22.12 -20.95 7.17
N VAL A 374 21.16 -21.24 8.07
CA VAL A 374 19.75 -21.24 7.72
C VAL A 374 19.16 -19.89 8.07
N ILE A 375 18.85 -19.13 7.03
CA ILE A 375 18.29 -17.78 7.18
C ILE A 375 16.76 -17.88 7.27
N GLU A 376 16.19 -17.45 8.38
CA GLU A 376 14.74 -17.38 8.57
C GLU A 376 14.15 -16.08 8.02
N TRP A 377 14.82 -14.95 8.33
CA TRP A 377 14.32 -13.64 7.91
C TRP A 377 15.45 -12.71 7.48
N LYS A 378 15.20 -11.96 6.39
CA LYS A 378 16.10 -10.92 5.89
C LYS A 378 15.40 -9.56 5.98
N SER A 379 15.97 -8.64 6.75
CA SER A 379 15.56 -7.24 6.76
C SER A 379 16.55 -6.37 5.97
N LYS A 380 16.35 -5.05 5.96
CA LYS A 380 17.25 -4.12 5.26
C LYS A 380 18.69 -4.22 5.79
N ASP A 381 18.87 -4.18 7.11
CA ASP A 381 20.17 -4.07 7.76
C ASP A 381 20.59 -5.33 8.53
N TRP A 382 19.64 -6.25 8.79
CA TRP A 382 19.80 -7.41 9.66
C TRP A 382 19.31 -8.69 9.03
N ILE A 383 19.96 -9.79 9.39
CA ILE A 383 19.57 -11.17 9.04
C ILE A 383 19.33 -11.93 10.34
N TYR A 384 18.26 -12.71 10.36
CA TYR A 384 17.88 -13.54 11.51
C TYR A 384 18.09 -15.00 11.16
N ILE A 385 18.88 -15.69 12.00
CA ILE A 385 19.32 -17.06 11.78
C ILE A 385 18.84 -17.91 12.92
N LYS A 386 18.28 -19.06 12.60
CA LYS A 386 17.80 -20.02 13.58
C LYS A 386 18.88 -21.04 13.94
N ASP A 387 19.49 -21.63 12.92
CA ASP A 387 20.42 -22.75 13.05
C ASP A 387 21.72 -22.50 12.27
N GLY A 388 22.78 -23.21 12.63
CA GLY A 388 24.10 -23.09 12.02
C GLY A 388 25.09 -22.25 12.83
N ILE A 389 24.67 -21.72 14.01
CA ILE A 389 25.51 -20.88 14.89
C ILE A 389 25.25 -21.24 16.34
N GLU A 390 26.30 -21.19 17.17
CA GLU A 390 26.22 -21.36 18.61
C GLU A 390 26.33 -20.04 19.38
N ALA A 391 25.80 -20.02 20.59
CA ALA A 391 25.92 -18.85 21.46
C ALA A 391 27.38 -18.60 21.83
N ASN A 392 27.77 -17.32 21.89
CA ASN A 392 29.14 -16.86 22.19
C ASN A 392 30.19 -17.09 21.09
N GLU A 393 29.85 -17.67 19.95
CA GLU A 393 30.73 -17.67 18.80
C GLU A 393 31.04 -16.24 18.33
N LYS A 394 32.22 -16.05 17.76
CA LYS A 394 32.72 -14.74 17.30
C LYS A 394 32.47 -14.59 15.81
N LEU A 395 31.44 -13.82 15.43
CA LEU A 395 31.14 -13.47 14.04
C LEU A 395 32.12 -12.41 13.54
N ILE A 396 32.75 -12.63 12.40
CA ILE A 396 33.58 -11.65 11.73
C ILE A 396 32.69 -10.70 10.95
N ILE A 397 32.80 -9.41 11.25
CA ILE A 397 32.01 -8.34 10.62
C ILE A 397 32.83 -7.49 9.62
N SER A 398 34.16 -7.66 9.60
CA SER A 398 35.03 -6.99 8.64
C SER A 398 35.03 -7.72 7.30
N ARG A 399 35.09 -6.95 6.20
CA ARG A 399 35.21 -7.51 4.85
C ARG A 399 36.59 -8.09 4.63
N ILE A 400 36.68 -9.35 4.22
CA ILE A 400 37.90 -10.04 3.87
C ILE A 400 37.86 -10.28 2.35
N PRO A 401 38.87 -9.78 1.59
CA PRO A 401 38.99 -10.14 0.19
C PRO A 401 39.40 -11.63 0.05
N ALA A 402 38.62 -12.38 -0.74
CA ALA A 402 38.83 -13.81 -1.00
C ALA A 402 39.06 -14.66 0.28
N PRO A 403 38.02 -14.79 1.16
CA PRO A 403 38.13 -15.55 2.38
C PRO A 403 38.26 -17.05 2.07
N VAL A 404 39.25 -17.71 2.74
CA VAL A 404 39.49 -19.15 2.62
C VAL A 404 39.39 -19.80 3.98
N ASN A 405 38.71 -20.93 4.07
CA ASN A 405 38.58 -21.69 5.30
C ASN A 405 39.95 -22.11 5.86
N GLY A 406 40.16 -21.92 7.17
CA GLY A 406 41.46 -22.20 7.82
C GLY A 406 42.52 -21.06 7.70
N MET A 407 42.20 -19.93 7.07
CA MET A 407 43.10 -18.77 6.96
C MET A 407 43.42 -18.19 8.35
N PRO A 408 44.69 -17.89 8.67
CA PRO A 408 45.07 -17.29 9.95
C PRO A 408 44.54 -15.84 10.06
N ILE A 409 43.91 -15.54 11.17
CA ILE A 409 43.33 -14.23 11.45
C ILE A 409 43.82 -13.68 12.79
N LYS A 410 43.86 -12.36 12.92
CA LYS A 410 44.15 -11.67 14.18
C LYS A 410 42.90 -10.85 14.58
N ILE A 411 42.35 -11.21 15.71
CA ILE A 411 41.13 -10.60 16.25
C ILE A 411 41.50 -9.26 16.91
N VAL A 412 40.78 -8.20 16.50
CA VAL A 412 40.81 -6.91 17.20
C VAL A 412 39.43 -6.72 17.80
N LYS A 413 39.37 -6.55 19.15
CA LYS A 413 38.13 -6.20 19.84
C LYS A 413 37.73 -4.78 19.47
N TYR A 414 36.44 -4.61 19.28
CA TYR A 414 35.80 -3.28 19.12
C TYR A 414 35.50 -2.71 20.50
#